data_dbf87849041f0ea4bd678e15d2e584ad
#
_entry.id   dbf87849041f0ea4bd678e15d2e584ad
#
_cell.length_a   1.000
_cell.length_b   1.000
_cell.length_c   1.000
_cell.angle_alpha   90.00
_cell.angle_beta   90.00
_cell.angle_gamma   90.00
#
_symmetry.space_group_name_H-M   'P 1'
#
loop_
_entity.id
_entity.type
_entity.pdbx_description
1 polymer ?
#
loop_
_entity_poly.entity_id
_entity_poly.type
_entity_poly.pdbx_seq_one_letter_code
_entity_poly.pdbx_strand_id
1 'polypeptide(L)'
;MAEAKGKITQVIGAVVDVQFDGQLPAILNALETENNGKRLVLEVAQHLGENTVRTIAMDATEGLVRGLPVTDLGEPIMVPVGDVTLGRILNVVGEPVDEGAALTVTDKRAIHQPAPEFAAQATASEILVTGIKVIDLLAPYSKGGKIGLFGGAGVGKTVLIMELINNIAKVHSGYSVFAGVGERTREGNDLYHEMVESGVIVPDNLSESKVALVYGQMNEPPGARMRVALTGLTLAEQFRDASGTDVLFFVDNIFRFTQAGSEVSALLGRIPSAVGYQPTLATDMGAMQERITSTKNGSITSIQAVYVPADDLTDPAPATTFAHLDATTVLSRAISELGIYPAVDPLDSNSRILDPAVVGEDHYNVARSVQGILQKYKSLQDIIAILGMDELSEEDKLTVTRARKIQRFLSQPFDVAKVFTGSDGVQVPLEDTIKSFKAVVAGEYDHLPEAAFYMVGGIEEVKAKAQRLAADAA
;
A
#
# COMPACT_ATOMS: atom_id res chain seq x y z
N MET A 1 6.77 -18.53 34.43
CA MET A 1 5.52 -19.24 34.76
C MET A 1 5.57 -20.59 34.05
N ALA A 2 5.01 -21.66 34.62
CA ALA A 2 5.00 -22.94 33.92
C ALA A 2 4.12 -22.80 32.68
N GLU A 3 4.64 -23.25 31.53
CA GLU A 3 3.88 -23.27 30.27
C GLU A 3 2.62 -24.10 30.46
N ALA A 4 1.44 -23.52 30.21
CA ALA A 4 0.20 -24.26 30.25
C ALA A 4 0.13 -25.22 29.05
N LYS A 5 -0.15 -26.48 29.31
CA LYS A 5 -0.23 -27.52 28.27
C LYS A 5 -1.68 -27.94 28.08
N GLY A 6 -2.08 -28.02 26.84
CA GLY A 6 -3.38 -28.50 26.41
C GLY A 6 -3.27 -29.64 25.40
N LYS A 7 -4.42 -30.14 24.96
CA LYS A 7 -4.53 -31.18 23.94
C LYS A 7 -5.59 -30.83 22.92
N ILE A 8 -5.33 -31.11 21.67
CA ILE A 8 -6.31 -30.94 20.59
C ILE A 8 -7.51 -31.87 20.81
N THR A 9 -8.70 -31.31 20.82
CA THR A 9 -9.97 -32.06 20.94
C THR A 9 -10.74 -32.14 19.63
N GLN A 10 -10.62 -31.12 18.79
CA GLN A 10 -11.34 -31.07 17.51
C GLN A 10 -10.56 -30.23 16.49
N VAL A 11 -10.64 -30.62 15.21
CA VAL A 11 -10.11 -29.87 14.06
C VAL A 11 -11.23 -29.70 13.04
N ILE A 12 -11.57 -28.46 12.69
CA ILE A 12 -12.61 -28.11 11.72
C ILE A 12 -12.00 -27.13 10.72
N GLY A 13 -11.40 -27.63 9.63
CA GLY A 13 -10.66 -26.79 8.70
C GLY A 13 -9.55 -26.03 9.42
N ALA A 14 -9.53 -24.71 9.27
CA ALA A 14 -8.55 -23.84 9.91
C ALA A 14 -8.83 -23.55 11.41
N VAL A 15 -9.87 -24.10 11.99
CA VAL A 15 -10.24 -23.94 13.40
C VAL A 15 -9.85 -25.18 14.18
N VAL A 16 -9.19 -24.99 15.32
CA VAL A 16 -8.70 -26.06 16.19
C VAL A 16 -9.15 -25.80 17.61
N ASP A 17 -9.87 -26.75 18.22
CA ASP A 17 -10.27 -26.68 19.61
C ASP A 17 -9.24 -27.39 20.49
N VAL A 18 -8.82 -26.73 21.55
CA VAL A 18 -7.80 -27.19 22.50
C VAL A 18 -8.32 -27.16 23.92
N GLN A 19 -8.21 -28.26 24.64
CA GLN A 19 -8.60 -28.37 26.05
C GLN A 19 -7.39 -28.28 26.95
N PHE A 20 -7.50 -27.51 28.01
CA PHE A 20 -6.46 -27.32 29.03
C PHE A 20 -6.91 -27.89 30.37
N ASP A 21 -6.00 -28.47 31.12
CA ASP A 21 -6.31 -29.05 32.47
C ASP A 21 -6.31 -28.01 33.58
N GLY A 22 -5.97 -26.75 33.28
CA GLY A 22 -5.84 -25.67 34.29
C GLY A 22 -6.35 -24.32 33.76
N GLN A 23 -5.56 -23.29 33.98
CA GLN A 23 -5.89 -21.94 33.50
C GLN A 23 -5.98 -21.87 31.99
N LEU A 24 -7.05 -21.25 31.48
CA LEU A 24 -7.21 -21.03 30.05
C LEU A 24 -6.27 -19.94 29.54
N PRO A 25 -5.72 -20.13 28.33
CA PRO A 25 -5.03 -19.05 27.61
C PRO A 25 -5.94 -17.84 27.40
N ALA A 26 -5.35 -16.66 27.46
CA ALA A 26 -6.08 -15.43 27.13
C ALA A 26 -6.46 -15.39 25.63
N ILE A 27 -7.52 -14.65 25.32
CA ILE A 27 -7.89 -14.36 23.94
C ILE A 27 -6.72 -13.65 23.26
N LEU A 28 -6.43 -14.01 22.01
CA LEU A 28 -5.29 -13.60 21.19
C LEU A 28 -3.93 -14.21 21.56
N ASN A 29 -3.82 -14.98 22.63
CA ASN A 29 -2.59 -15.71 22.89
C ASN A 29 -2.23 -16.66 21.76
N ALA A 30 -0.93 -16.77 21.51
CA ALA A 30 -0.37 -17.75 20.60
C ALA A 30 -0.20 -19.10 21.33
N LEU A 31 -0.71 -20.14 20.72
CA LEU A 31 -0.44 -21.51 21.10
C LEU A 31 0.45 -22.17 20.06
N GLU A 32 1.23 -23.13 20.46
CA GLU A 32 2.16 -23.84 19.59
C GLU A 32 1.96 -25.35 19.66
N THR A 33 1.95 -25.98 18.50
CA THR A 33 1.93 -27.44 18.34
C THR A 33 2.83 -27.81 17.16
N GLU A 34 3.00 -29.09 16.95
CA GLU A 34 3.74 -29.64 15.82
C GLU A 34 2.77 -30.35 14.87
N ASN A 35 2.88 -30.06 13.57
CA ASN A 35 2.13 -30.73 12.52
C ASN A 35 3.09 -31.28 11.47
N ASN A 36 3.19 -32.61 11.37
CA ASN A 36 4.09 -33.29 10.43
C ASN A 36 5.56 -32.81 10.50
N GLY A 37 6.06 -32.61 11.72
CA GLY A 37 7.45 -32.14 11.94
C GLY A 37 7.67 -30.63 11.72
N LYS A 38 6.60 -29.86 11.49
CA LYS A 38 6.64 -28.41 11.34
C LYS A 38 5.92 -27.73 12.51
N ARG A 39 6.49 -26.64 12.94
CA ARG A 39 5.86 -25.75 13.92
C ARG A 39 4.56 -25.18 13.38
N LEU A 40 3.49 -25.29 14.14
CA LEU A 40 2.19 -24.70 13.85
C LEU A 40 1.76 -23.78 14.99
N VAL A 41 1.47 -22.53 14.66
CA VAL A 41 0.95 -21.52 15.59
C VAL A 41 -0.57 -21.43 15.46
N LEU A 42 -1.23 -21.45 16.61
CA LEU A 42 -2.67 -21.28 16.74
C LEU A 42 -2.95 -20.02 17.55
N GLU A 43 -3.90 -19.19 17.12
CA GLU A 43 -4.31 -17.99 17.87
C GLU A 43 -5.65 -18.25 18.58
N VAL A 44 -5.72 -17.98 19.88
CA VAL A 44 -6.95 -18.14 20.66
C VAL A 44 -7.98 -17.12 20.22
N ALA A 45 -9.14 -17.59 19.76
CA ALA A 45 -10.24 -16.74 19.30
C ALA A 45 -11.42 -16.69 20.26
N GLN A 46 -11.73 -17.80 20.93
CA GLN A 46 -12.90 -17.92 21.82
C GLN A 46 -12.64 -18.89 22.98
N HIS A 47 -13.29 -18.64 24.11
CA HIS A 47 -13.46 -19.61 25.19
C HIS A 47 -14.82 -20.32 25.02
N LEU A 48 -14.80 -21.65 24.95
CA LEU A 48 -16.02 -22.45 24.72
C LEU A 48 -16.66 -23.00 25.98
N GLY A 49 -16.01 -22.85 27.14
CA GLY A 49 -16.37 -23.56 28.38
C GLY A 49 -15.63 -24.91 28.50
N GLU A 50 -15.81 -25.60 29.62
CA GLU A 50 -15.18 -26.90 29.94
C GLU A 50 -13.65 -26.90 29.69
N ASN A 51 -12.99 -25.80 30.06
CA ASN A 51 -11.55 -25.57 29.85
C ASN A 51 -11.09 -25.71 28.39
N THR A 52 -11.97 -25.45 27.44
CA THR A 52 -11.69 -25.53 26.01
C THR A 52 -11.63 -24.14 25.38
N VAL A 53 -10.62 -23.93 24.57
CA VAL A 53 -10.49 -22.73 23.73
C VAL A 53 -10.61 -23.11 22.26
N ARG A 54 -11.22 -22.23 21.48
CA ARG A 54 -11.27 -22.31 20.02
C ARG A 54 -10.19 -21.41 19.45
N THR A 55 -9.40 -21.96 18.54
CA THR A 55 -8.25 -21.28 17.95
C THR A 55 -8.34 -21.24 16.43
N ILE A 56 -7.59 -20.32 15.84
CA ILE A 56 -7.43 -20.16 14.40
C ILE A 56 -5.98 -20.53 14.06
N ALA A 57 -5.80 -21.44 13.11
CA ALA A 57 -4.48 -21.86 12.66
C ALA A 57 -3.85 -20.81 11.72
N MET A 58 -2.57 -20.58 11.90
CA MET A 58 -1.76 -19.69 11.05
C MET A 58 -1.10 -20.41 9.88
N ASP A 59 -1.21 -21.72 9.81
CA ASP A 59 -0.75 -22.57 8.70
C ASP A 59 -1.67 -23.77 8.54
N ALA A 60 -1.35 -24.66 7.60
CA ALA A 60 -2.14 -25.84 7.26
C ALA A 60 -2.38 -26.76 8.48
N THR A 61 -3.63 -27.23 8.60
CA THR A 61 -4.09 -28.12 9.68
C THR A 61 -4.17 -29.59 9.28
N GLU A 62 -3.94 -29.90 8.00
CA GLU A 62 -3.98 -31.26 7.47
C GLU A 62 -2.92 -32.12 8.15
N GLY A 63 -3.38 -33.22 8.74
CA GLY A 63 -2.50 -34.12 9.51
C GLY A 63 -2.60 -33.94 11.01
N LEU A 64 -3.25 -32.91 11.53
CA LEU A 64 -3.51 -32.77 12.95
C LEU A 64 -4.47 -33.87 13.43
N VAL A 65 -4.19 -34.46 14.58
CA VAL A 65 -5.02 -35.47 15.22
C VAL A 65 -5.41 -35.07 16.65
N ARG A 66 -6.50 -35.62 17.15
CA ARG A 66 -6.91 -35.45 18.52
C ARG A 66 -5.82 -35.94 19.48
N GLY A 67 -5.67 -35.28 20.60
CA GLY A 67 -4.73 -35.67 21.66
C GLY A 67 -3.30 -35.13 21.44
N LEU A 68 -2.98 -34.48 20.31
CA LEU A 68 -1.71 -33.81 20.13
C LEU A 68 -1.52 -32.73 21.22
N PRO A 69 -0.31 -32.63 21.79
CA PRO A 69 -0.01 -31.64 22.80
C PRO A 69 0.06 -30.23 22.18
N VAL A 70 -0.43 -29.27 22.90
CA VAL A 70 -0.39 -27.85 22.56
C VAL A 70 0.16 -27.06 23.74
N THR A 71 1.05 -26.14 23.50
CA THR A 71 1.66 -25.27 24.53
C THR A 71 1.16 -23.85 24.40
N ASP A 72 0.68 -23.23 25.47
CA ASP A 72 0.40 -21.81 25.55
C ASP A 72 1.70 -21.04 25.73
N LEU A 73 2.02 -20.11 24.82
CA LEU A 73 3.20 -19.25 24.91
C LEU A 73 3.04 -18.12 25.93
N GLY A 74 1.81 -17.90 26.45
CA GLY A 74 1.52 -16.88 27.45
C GLY A 74 1.48 -15.44 26.90
N GLU A 75 1.60 -15.27 25.60
CA GLU A 75 1.63 -13.98 24.91
C GLU A 75 0.98 -14.09 23.51
N PRO A 76 0.59 -12.98 22.89
CA PRO A 76 0.15 -12.96 21.49
C PRO A 76 1.26 -13.41 20.53
N ILE A 77 0.92 -13.54 19.25
CA ILE A 77 1.91 -13.81 18.19
C ILE A 77 2.96 -12.70 18.21
N MET A 78 4.22 -13.09 18.49
CA MET A 78 5.38 -12.20 18.54
C MET A 78 6.20 -12.38 17.27
N VAL A 79 6.54 -11.27 16.60
CA VAL A 79 7.31 -11.29 15.35
C VAL A 79 8.61 -10.51 15.50
N PRO A 80 9.70 -10.94 14.83
CA PRO A 80 10.95 -10.19 14.81
C PRO A 80 10.75 -8.83 14.14
N VAL A 81 11.42 -7.82 14.66
CA VAL A 81 11.34 -6.44 14.17
C VAL A 81 12.72 -5.82 14.02
N GLY A 82 12.80 -4.68 13.35
CA GLY A 82 14.02 -3.91 13.14
C GLY A 82 14.78 -4.30 11.87
N ASP A 83 16.03 -3.89 11.80
CA ASP A 83 16.87 -3.98 10.59
C ASP A 83 17.09 -5.41 10.09
N VAL A 84 16.97 -6.40 10.98
CA VAL A 84 17.09 -7.83 10.61
C VAL A 84 16.03 -8.29 9.61
N THR A 85 14.94 -7.52 9.45
CA THR A 85 13.85 -7.82 8.52
C THR A 85 14.04 -7.21 7.13
N LEU A 86 14.99 -6.28 6.97
CA LEU A 86 15.23 -5.59 5.71
C LEU A 86 15.68 -6.56 4.61
N GLY A 87 15.07 -6.44 3.45
CA GLY A 87 15.34 -7.27 2.28
C GLY A 87 14.84 -8.72 2.41
N ARG A 88 14.16 -9.06 3.51
CA ARG A 88 13.68 -10.41 3.80
C ARG A 88 12.18 -10.55 3.52
N ILE A 89 11.76 -11.77 3.21
CA ILE A 89 10.35 -12.15 3.09
C ILE A 89 9.99 -13.01 4.31
N LEU A 90 9.05 -12.52 5.11
CA LEU A 90 8.54 -13.18 6.30
C LEU A 90 7.12 -13.69 6.08
N ASN A 91 6.75 -14.74 6.81
CA ASN A 91 5.36 -15.18 6.91
C ASN A 91 4.61 -14.45 8.05
N VAL A 92 3.37 -14.81 8.29
CA VAL A 92 2.50 -14.19 9.30
C VAL A 92 3.06 -14.27 10.72
N VAL A 93 3.82 -15.30 11.05
CA VAL A 93 4.46 -15.48 12.37
C VAL A 93 5.90 -14.96 12.42
N GLY A 94 6.34 -14.27 11.37
CA GLY A 94 7.66 -13.65 11.30
C GLY A 94 8.82 -14.60 10.98
N GLU A 95 8.53 -15.78 10.44
CA GLU A 95 9.55 -16.70 9.96
C GLU A 95 9.94 -16.38 8.52
N PRO A 96 11.25 -16.44 8.17
CA PRO A 96 11.69 -16.20 6.80
C PRO A 96 11.21 -17.32 5.86
N VAL A 97 10.73 -16.93 4.69
CA VAL A 97 10.24 -17.85 3.63
C VAL A 97 10.97 -17.64 2.30
N ASP A 98 12.05 -16.88 2.31
CA ASP A 98 12.87 -16.50 1.17
C ASP A 98 14.07 -17.42 0.92
N GLU A 99 14.08 -18.61 1.54
CA GLU A 99 15.19 -19.58 1.50
C GLU A 99 16.54 -19.01 2.03
N GLY A 100 16.51 -17.82 2.62
CA GLY A 100 17.68 -17.19 3.23
C GLY A 100 18.05 -17.77 4.59
N ALA A 101 19.16 -17.30 5.15
CA ALA A 101 19.61 -17.70 6.48
C ALA A 101 18.56 -17.33 7.56
N ALA A 102 18.56 -18.10 8.65
CA ALA A 102 17.74 -17.78 9.82
C ALA A 102 18.02 -16.37 10.34
N LEU A 103 16.99 -15.67 10.81
CA LEU A 103 17.13 -14.33 11.35
C LEU A 103 17.89 -14.36 12.69
N THR A 104 18.83 -13.44 12.86
CA THR A 104 19.44 -13.17 14.17
C THR A 104 18.53 -12.20 14.91
N VAL A 105 17.52 -12.74 15.60
CA VAL A 105 16.47 -11.93 16.24
C VAL A 105 17.01 -11.30 17.53
N THR A 106 16.98 -9.97 17.58
CA THR A 106 17.37 -9.19 18.76
C THR A 106 16.16 -8.62 19.50
N ASP A 107 15.07 -8.35 18.79
CA ASP A 107 13.85 -7.78 19.35
C ASP A 107 12.60 -8.36 18.68
N LYS A 108 11.51 -8.44 19.45
CA LYS A 108 10.20 -8.93 18.99
C LYS A 108 9.09 -8.01 19.48
N ARG A 109 8.03 -7.89 18.67
CA ARG A 109 6.81 -7.19 19.06
C ARG A 109 5.58 -8.06 18.78
N ALA A 110 4.55 -7.87 19.61
CA ALA A 110 3.26 -8.50 19.37
C ALA A 110 2.56 -7.88 18.15
N ILE A 111 1.93 -8.69 17.32
CA ILE A 111 1.16 -8.20 16.17
C ILE A 111 -0.12 -7.47 16.59
N HIS A 112 -0.66 -7.79 17.77
CA HIS A 112 -1.79 -7.09 18.37
C HIS A 112 -1.28 -5.96 19.25
N GLN A 113 -1.37 -4.74 18.72
CA GLN A 113 -1.00 -3.51 19.40
C GLN A 113 -2.21 -2.55 19.43
N PRO A 114 -2.38 -1.77 20.50
CA PRO A 114 -3.34 -0.68 20.48
C PRO A 114 -2.88 0.42 19.52
N ALA A 115 -3.84 1.21 19.03
CA ALA A 115 -3.51 2.44 18.33
C ALA A 115 -2.71 3.40 19.24
N PRO A 116 -1.84 4.26 18.70
CA PRO A 116 -1.16 5.28 19.48
C PRO A 116 -2.13 6.15 20.27
N GLU A 117 -1.80 6.43 21.53
CA GLU A 117 -2.61 7.30 22.38
C GLU A 117 -2.75 8.71 21.75
N PHE A 118 -3.88 9.36 21.98
CA PHE A 118 -4.17 10.69 21.45
C PHE A 118 -3.04 11.71 21.73
N ALA A 119 -2.46 11.66 22.92
CA ALA A 119 -1.36 12.55 23.30
C ALA A 119 -0.04 12.29 22.55
N ALA A 120 0.13 11.10 21.97
CA ALA A 120 1.32 10.71 21.20
C ALA A 120 1.18 11.07 19.71
N GLN A 121 -0.03 11.31 19.22
CA GLN A 121 -0.29 11.61 17.81
C GLN A 121 0.18 13.03 17.46
N ALA A 122 0.68 13.19 16.23
CA ALA A 122 0.97 14.50 15.68
C ALA A 122 -0.33 15.18 15.23
N THR A 123 -0.43 16.48 15.47
CA THR A 123 -1.63 17.27 15.15
C THR A 123 -1.52 18.04 13.84
N ALA A 124 -0.31 18.21 13.30
CA ALA A 124 -0.10 18.92 12.05
C ALA A 124 -0.36 18.04 10.83
N SER A 125 -1.13 18.56 9.87
CA SER A 125 -1.26 17.95 8.55
C SER A 125 -0.09 18.40 7.68
N GLU A 126 0.78 17.46 7.32
CA GLU A 126 1.95 17.72 6.47
C GLU A 126 1.86 16.87 5.19
N ILE A 127 2.32 17.43 4.08
CA ILE A 127 2.45 16.69 2.82
C ILE A 127 3.65 15.73 2.92
N LEU A 128 3.43 14.48 2.53
CA LEU A 128 4.51 13.55 2.22
C LEU A 128 4.89 13.73 0.75
N VAL A 129 5.95 14.46 0.49
CA VAL A 129 6.42 14.71 -0.87
C VAL A 129 6.97 13.41 -1.46
N THR A 130 6.37 12.96 -2.57
CA THR A 130 6.74 11.72 -3.25
C THR A 130 7.79 11.90 -4.35
N GLY A 131 7.96 13.12 -4.83
CA GLY A 131 8.79 13.43 -6.00
C GLY A 131 8.12 13.08 -7.34
N ILE A 132 6.86 12.67 -7.32
CA ILE A 132 6.05 12.31 -8.49
C ILE A 132 5.06 13.44 -8.75
N LYS A 133 5.23 14.14 -9.87
CA LYS A 133 4.47 15.38 -10.19
C LYS A 133 2.96 15.22 -10.09
N VAL A 134 2.41 14.19 -10.70
CA VAL A 134 0.95 14.00 -10.74
C VAL A 134 0.35 13.77 -9.36
N ILE A 135 1.06 13.05 -8.49
CA ILE A 135 0.64 12.79 -7.11
C ILE A 135 0.77 14.06 -6.29
N ASP A 136 1.96 14.63 -6.24
CA ASP A 136 2.27 15.77 -5.38
C ASP A 136 1.43 17.00 -5.72
N LEU A 137 1.10 17.20 -7.00
CA LEU A 137 0.29 18.35 -7.45
C LEU A 137 -1.21 18.14 -7.22
N LEU A 138 -1.76 17.00 -7.65
CA LEU A 138 -3.21 16.81 -7.83
C LEU A 138 -3.86 15.95 -6.75
N ALA A 139 -3.11 15.01 -6.18
CA ALA A 139 -3.59 14.10 -5.13
C ALA A 139 -2.50 13.87 -4.08
N PRO A 140 -2.01 14.93 -3.41
CA PRO A 140 -0.89 14.84 -2.47
C PRO A 140 -1.19 13.91 -1.31
N TYR A 141 -0.16 13.17 -0.88
CA TYR A 141 -0.24 12.28 0.25
C TYR A 141 0.01 13.04 1.56
N SER A 142 -0.76 12.71 2.58
CA SER A 142 -0.58 13.21 3.93
C SER A 142 0.34 12.28 4.70
N LYS A 143 1.30 12.82 5.44
CA LYS A 143 2.06 12.05 6.42
C LYS A 143 1.12 11.44 7.46
N GLY A 144 1.25 10.14 7.69
CA GLY A 144 0.33 9.40 8.54
C GLY A 144 -1.04 9.14 7.92
N GLY A 145 -1.22 9.47 6.65
CA GLY A 145 -2.44 9.26 5.89
C GLY A 145 -2.59 7.85 5.35
N LYS A 146 -3.81 7.57 4.90
CA LYS A 146 -4.21 6.30 4.31
C LYS A 146 -4.64 6.54 2.87
N ILE A 147 -3.92 5.97 1.93
CA ILE A 147 -4.12 6.17 0.50
C ILE A 147 -4.67 4.89 -0.12
N GLY A 148 -5.81 5.00 -0.79
CA GLY A 148 -6.34 3.91 -1.61
C GLY A 148 -5.69 3.93 -3.00
N LEU A 149 -5.11 2.81 -3.41
CA LEU A 149 -4.56 2.62 -4.75
C LEU A 149 -5.49 1.74 -5.57
N PHE A 150 -6.05 2.31 -6.62
CA PHE A 150 -6.97 1.66 -7.54
C PHE A 150 -6.30 1.45 -8.89
N GLY A 151 -6.51 0.31 -9.50
CA GLY A 151 -6.00 0.05 -10.84
C GLY A 151 -6.08 -1.43 -11.20
N GLY A 152 -6.41 -1.68 -12.45
CA GLY A 152 -6.41 -3.03 -13.02
C GLY A 152 -5.00 -3.59 -13.25
N ALA A 153 -4.95 -4.78 -13.82
CA ALA A 153 -3.67 -5.38 -14.21
C ALA A 153 -3.01 -4.59 -15.37
N GLY A 154 -1.68 -4.48 -15.33
CA GLY A 154 -0.90 -3.92 -16.41
C GLY A 154 -0.89 -2.38 -16.54
N VAL A 155 -1.35 -1.67 -15.51
CA VAL A 155 -1.36 -0.19 -15.50
C VAL A 155 -0.13 0.43 -14.78
N GLY A 156 0.84 -0.39 -14.38
CA GLY A 156 2.06 0.08 -13.74
C GLY A 156 1.98 0.21 -12.21
N LYS A 157 1.05 -0.48 -11.54
CA LYS A 157 0.91 -0.48 -10.08
C LYS A 157 2.21 -0.83 -9.37
N THR A 158 2.85 -1.94 -9.76
CA THR A 158 4.11 -2.41 -9.17
C THR A 158 5.23 -1.41 -9.34
N VAL A 159 5.38 -0.84 -10.53
CA VAL A 159 6.43 0.15 -10.81
C VAL A 159 6.23 1.41 -9.98
N LEU A 160 4.98 1.86 -9.80
CA LEU A 160 4.66 2.99 -8.94
C LEU A 160 5.01 2.69 -7.47
N ILE A 161 4.68 1.52 -6.97
CA ILE A 161 5.02 1.09 -5.60
C ILE A 161 6.53 1.09 -5.40
N MET A 162 7.29 0.51 -6.31
CA MET A 162 8.76 0.48 -6.24
C MET A 162 9.37 1.89 -6.28
N GLU A 163 8.84 2.78 -7.12
CA GLU A 163 9.33 4.16 -7.18
C GLU A 163 9.03 4.92 -5.88
N LEU A 164 7.86 4.73 -5.28
CA LEU A 164 7.52 5.31 -3.98
C LEU A 164 8.47 4.82 -2.88
N ILE A 165 8.79 3.53 -2.83
CA ILE A 165 9.76 2.96 -1.88
C ILE A 165 11.14 3.60 -2.09
N ASN A 166 11.57 3.68 -3.33
CA ASN A 166 12.86 4.26 -3.67
C ASN A 166 12.94 5.74 -3.28
N ASN A 167 11.88 6.50 -3.54
CA ASN A 167 11.83 7.93 -3.29
C ASN A 167 11.74 8.25 -1.81
N ILE A 168 10.95 7.50 -1.02
CA ILE A 168 10.89 7.71 0.43
C ILE A 168 12.25 7.45 1.09
N ALA A 169 12.98 6.45 0.63
CA ALA A 169 14.32 6.17 1.13
C ALA A 169 15.31 7.27 0.78
N LYS A 170 15.23 7.86 -0.42
CA LYS A 170 16.14 8.92 -0.87
C LYS A 170 15.84 10.27 -0.24
N VAL A 171 14.57 10.66 -0.16
CA VAL A 171 14.14 11.99 0.29
C VAL A 171 14.00 12.05 1.81
N HIS A 172 13.44 11.02 2.41
CA HIS A 172 13.08 11.00 3.83
C HIS A 172 13.93 10.05 4.68
N SER A 173 14.91 9.36 4.07
CA SER A 173 15.71 8.32 4.73
C SER A 173 14.88 7.27 5.46
N GLY A 174 13.64 7.05 4.96
CA GLY A 174 12.66 6.16 5.55
C GLY A 174 12.71 4.75 4.98
N TYR A 175 12.15 3.83 5.73
CA TYR A 175 11.96 2.45 5.30
C TYR A 175 10.53 2.21 4.83
N SER A 176 10.34 1.11 4.12
CA SER A 176 9.03 0.67 3.69
C SER A 176 8.77 -0.77 4.14
N VAL A 177 7.52 -1.09 4.35
CA VAL A 177 7.06 -2.46 4.61
C VAL A 177 5.97 -2.80 3.61
N PHE A 178 6.09 -3.94 2.96
CA PHE A 178 5.10 -4.44 2.02
C PHE A 178 4.42 -5.68 2.57
N ALA A 179 3.12 -5.64 2.76
CA ALA A 179 2.29 -6.75 3.18
C ALA A 179 1.49 -7.30 1.99
N GLY A 180 1.86 -8.48 1.52
CA GLY A 180 1.11 -9.23 0.51
C GLY A 180 -0.01 -10.02 1.18
N VAL A 181 -1.25 -9.61 0.97
CA VAL A 181 -2.43 -10.16 1.64
C VAL A 181 -3.34 -10.84 0.64
N GLY A 182 -3.35 -12.16 0.63
CA GLY A 182 -4.26 -12.97 -0.16
C GLY A 182 -4.12 -12.82 -1.68
N GLU A 183 -2.99 -12.32 -2.16
CA GLU A 183 -2.70 -12.20 -3.58
C GLU A 183 -1.98 -13.46 -4.13
N ARG A 184 -1.72 -13.50 -5.42
CA ARG A 184 -1.07 -14.64 -6.06
C ARG A 184 0.39 -14.75 -5.64
N THR A 185 0.81 -15.93 -5.24
CA THR A 185 2.22 -16.20 -4.86
C THR A 185 3.19 -15.83 -5.98
N ARG A 186 2.83 -16.08 -7.24
CA ARG A 186 3.66 -15.72 -8.39
C ARG A 186 3.89 -14.21 -8.49
N GLU A 187 2.85 -13.40 -8.29
CA GLU A 187 2.96 -11.94 -8.33
C GLU A 187 3.85 -11.40 -7.20
N GLY A 188 3.76 -12.03 -6.01
CA GLY A 188 4.66 -11.70 -4.90
C GLY A 188 6.12 -12.05 -5.18
N ASN A 189 6.37 -13.16 -5.86
CA ASN A 189 7.71 -13.55 -6.27
C ASN A 189 8.26 -12.63 -7.39
N ASP A 190 7.44 -12.32 -8.38
CA ASP A 190 7.81 -11.39 -9.45
C ASP A 190 8.18 -10.02 -8.84
N LEU A 191 7.36 -9.49 -7.92
CA LEU A 191 7.62 -8.24 -7.20
C LEU A 191 8.97 -8.25 -6.46
N TYR A 192 9.29 -9.35 -5.77
CA TYR A 192 10.58 -9.48 -5.08
C TYR A 192 11.76 -9.39 -6.06
N HIS A 193 11.69 -10.10 -7.18
CA HIS A 193 12.75 -10.06 -8.19
C HIS A 193 12.89 -8.68 -8.84
N GLU A 194 11.77 -8.01 -9.14
CA GLU A 194 11.78 -6.64 -9.65
C GLU A 194 12.40 -5.66 -8.64
N MET A 195 12.15 -5.84 -7.34
CA MET A 195 12.79 -5.04 -6.29
C MET A 195 14.31 -5.28 -6.20
N VAL A 196 14.76 -6.51 -6.45
CA VAL A 196 16.19 -6.83 -6.52
C VAL A 196 16.82 -6.18 -7.75
N GLU A 197 16.21 -6.33 -8.91
CA GLU A 197 16.71 -5.76 -10.17
C GLU A 197 16.78 -4.23 -10.13
N SER A 198 15.83 -3.59 -9.49
CA SER A 198 15.78 -2.12 -9.33
C SER A 198 16.68 -1.59 -8.20
N GLY A 199 17.32 -2.47 -7.43
CA GLY A 199 18.20 -2.08 -6.32
C GLY A 199 17.46 -1.60 -5.06
N VAL A 200 16.16 -1.83 -4.96
CA VAL A 200 15.36 -1.59 -3.74
C VAL A 200 15.71 -2.63 -2.67
N ILE A 201 15.97 -3.86 -3.08
CA ILE A 201 16.52 -4.93 -2.26
C ILE A 201 17.94 -5.22 -2.74
N VAL A 202 18.90 -5.29 -1.80
CA VAL A 202 20.31 -5.56 -2.06
C VAL A 202 20.69 -6.91 -1.43
N PRO A 203 20.61 -8.03 -2.18
CA PRO A 203 20.82 -9.38 -1.62
C PRO A 203 22.20 -9.60 -0.99
N ASP A 204 23.22 -8.98 -1.55
CA ASP A 204 24.60 -9.10 -1.07
C ASP A 204 24.86 -8.29 0.22
N ASN A 205 24.02 -7.29 0.49
CA ASN A 205 24.06 -6.48 1.71
C ASN A 205 22.64 -6.05 2.12
N LEU A 206 21.93 -6.95 2.78
CA LEU A 206 20.54 -6.76 3.16
C LEU A 206 20.29 -5.51 4.01
N SER A 207 21.28 -5.04 4.77
CA SER A 207 21.17 -3.81 5.56
C SER A 207 21.01 -2.53 4.72
N GLU A 208 21.39 -2.57 3.45
CA GLU A 208 21.18 -1.47 2.49
C GLU A 208 19.81 -1.55 1.80
N SER A 209 19.07 -2.62 2.00
CA SER A 209 17.71 -2.76 1.46
C SER A 209 16.77 -1.74 2.10
N LYS A 210 15.77 -1.31 1.33
CA LYS A 210 14.86 -0.21 1.68
C LYS A 210 13.49 -0.70 2.14
N VAL A 211 13.25 -2.01 2.06
CA VAL A 211 11.93 -2.62 2.28
C VAL A 211 12.05 -3.95 3.01
N ALA A 212 11.07 -4.21 3.88
CA ALA A 212 10.79 -5.53 4.44
C ALA A 212 9.48 -6.06 3.86
N LEU A 213 9.39 -7.36 3.57
CA LEU A 213 8.22 -7.99 2.96
C LEU A 213 7.61 -9.00 3.91
N VAL A 214 6.28 -9.02 3.98
CA VAL A 214 5.53 -10.02 4.75
C VAL A 214 4.44 -10.58 3.85
N TYR A 215 4.43 -11.89 3.63
CA TYR A 215 3.49 -12.55 2.72
C TYR A 215 2.55 -13.51 3.45
N GLY A 216 1.26 -13.33 3.22
CA GLY A 216 0.19 -14.27 3.53
C GLY A 216 -0.69 -14.40 2.31
N GLN A 217 -0.23 -15.18 1.32
CA GLN A 217 -0.80 -15.24 -0.02
C GLN A 217 -2.05 -16.12 -0.11
N MET A 218 -2.68 -16.20 -1.29
CA MET A 218 -3.98 -16.86 -1.47
C MET A 218 -3.98 -18.36 -1.21
N ASN A 219 -2.82 -19.00 -1.23
CA ASN A 219 -2.67 -20.42 -0.92
C ASN A 219 -2.60 -20.72 0.59
N GLU A 220 -2.49 -19.69 1.42
CA GLU A 220 -2.42 -19.83 2.87
C GLU A 220 -3.81 -19.82 3.51
N PRO A 221 -3.97 -20.42 4.72
CA PRO A 221 -5.25 -20.46 5.40
C PRO A 221 -5.77 -19.08 5.79
N PRO A 222 -7.06 -18.91 6.05
CA PRO A 222 -7.67 -17.61 6.33
C PRO A 222 -7.09 -16.93 7.57
N GLY A 223 -6.61 -17.67 8.57
CA GLY A 223 -5.93 -17.10 9.74
C GLY A 223 -4.67 -16.33 9.35
N ALA A 224 -3.83 -16.91 8.51
CA ALA A 224 -2.63 -16.25 8.00
C ALA A 224 -2.96 -15.00 7.19
N ARG A 225 -3.89 -15.11 6.24
CA ARG A 225 -4.32 -13.97 5.39
C ARG A 225 -4.95 -12.82 6.20
N MET A 226 -5.65 -13.15 7.28
CA MET A 226 -6.25 -12.14 8.16
C MET A 226 -5.22 -11.43 9.03
N ARG A 227 -4.12 -12.07 9.42
CA ARG A 227 -3.13 -11.54 10.36
C ARG A 227 -1.88 -10.96 9.72
N VAL A 228 -1.55 -11.32 8.49
CA VAL A 228 -0.32 -10.88 7.83
C VAL A 228 -0.22 -9.36 7.69
N ALA A 229 -1.33 -8.66 7.47
CA ALA A 229 -1.35 -7.19 7.45
C ALA A 229 -0.94 -6.61 8.81
N LEU A 230 -1.36 -7.22 9.92
CA LEU A 230 -0.96 -6.81 11.27
C LEU A 230 0.53 -7.08 11.52
N THR A 231 1.06 -8.17 11.01
CA THR A 231 2.50 -8.47 11.06
C THR A 231 3.29 -7.38 10.35
N GLY A 232 2.92 -7.04 9.11
CA GLY A 232 3.56 -5.96 8.36
C GLY A 232 3.46 -4.61 9.07
N LEU A 233 2.30 -4.29 9.60
CA LEU A 233 2.08 -3.05 10.36
C LEU A 233 2.96 -2.97 11.61
N THR A 234 3.17 -4.10 12.29
CA THR A 234 4.06 -4.19 13.47
C THR A 234 5.51 -3.88 13.10
N LEU A 235 5.99 -4.37 11.95
CA LEU A 235 7.32 -4.01 11.45
C LEU A 235 7.40 -2.50 11.16
N ALA A 236 6.38 -1.94 10.52
CA ALA A 236 6.31 -0.52 10.21
C ALA A 236 6.31 0.35 11.49
N GLU A 237 5.56 -0.05 12.51
CA GLU A 237 5.53 0.63 13.81
C GLU A 237 6.91 0.66 14.48
N GLN A 238 7.67 -0.44 14.38
CA GLN A 238 9.03 -0.46 14.91
C GLN A 238 9.94 0.55 14.21
N PHE A 239 9.91 0.62 12.90
CA PHE A 239 10.71 1.60 12.16
C PHE A 239 10.30 3.04 12.49
N ARG A 240 8.99 3.32 12.61
CA ARG A 240 8.50 4.63 13.05
C ARG A 240 8.99 5.01 14.43
N ASP A 241 8.84 4.08 15.40
CA ASP A 241 9.05 4.39 16.83
C ASP A 241 10.52 4.39 17.21
N ALA A 242 11.33 3.48 16.68
CA ALA A 242 12.74 3.33 17.01
C ALA A 242 13.65 4.25 16.20
N SER A 243 13.37 4.42 14.92
CA SER A 243 14.21 5.21 14.02
C SER A 243 13.73 6.66 13.87
N GLY A 244 12.51 6.96 14.29
CA GLY A 244 11.93 8.31 14.16
C GLY A 244 11.76 8.74 12.71
N THR A 245 11.51 7.79 11.79
CA THR A 245 11.47 8.02 10.35
C THR A 245 10.05 8.04 9.80
N ASP A 246 9.92 8.53 8.59
CA ASP A 246 8.71 8.40 7.80
C ASP A 246 8.70 7.03 7.12
N VAL A 247 7.70 6.20 7.44
CA VAL A 247 7.57 4.83 6.96
C VAL A 247 6.42 4.73 5.97
N LEU A 248 6.64 4.06 4.83
CA LEU A 248 5.57 3.62 3.95
C LEU A 248 5.15 2.19 4.30
N PHE A 249 3.85 2.01 4.40
CA PHE A 249 3.24 0.70 4.64
C PHE A 249 2.30 0.35 3.49
N PHE A 250 2.68 -0.63 2.69
CA PHE A 250 1.90 -1.11 1.55
C PHE A 250 1.09 -2.33 1.96
N VAL A 251 -0.18 -2.36 1.57
CA VAL A 251 -1.08 -3.50 1.74
C VAL A 251 -1.64 -3.88 0.38
N ASP A 252 -1.30 -5.03 -0.12
CA ASP A 252 -1.85 -5.55 -1.36
C ASP A 252 -2.40 -6.97 -1.12
N ASN A 253 -3.68 -7.12 -0.94
CA ASN A 253 -4.81 -6.25 -1.13
C ASN A 253 -5.63 -6.11 0.18
N ILE A 254 -6.08 -4.93 0.53
CA ILE A 254 -6.85 -4.71 1.77
C ILE A 254 -8.19 -5.43 1.76
N PHE A 255 -8.82 -5.62 0.60
CA PHE A 255 -10.04 -6.41 0.48
C PHE A 255 -9.84 -7.87 0.97
N ARG A 256 -8.68 -8.45 0.72
CA ARG A 256 -8.37 -9.83 1.14
C ARG A 256 -8.26 -9.97 2.65
N PHE A 257 -7.86 -8.91 3.34
CA PHE A 257 -7.92 -8.84 4.82
C PHE A 257 -9.36 -9.01 5.31
N THR A 258 -10.33 -8.29 4.76
CA THR A 258 -11.73 -8.40 5.13
C THR A 258 -12.34 -9.74 4.70
N GLN A 259 -12.01 -10.25 3.53
CA GLN A 259 -12.46 -11.55 3.04
C GLN A 259 -11.99 -12.68 3.97
N ALA A 260 -10.73 -12.71 4.34
CA ALA A 260 -10.20 -13.70 5.28
C ALA A 260 -10.88 -13.61 6.65
N GLY A 261 -11.17 -12.39 7.13
CA GLY A 261 -11.96 -12.16 8.33
C GLY A 261 -13.36 -12.73 8.26
N SER A 262 -14.04 -12.67 7.10
CA SER A 262 -15.35 -13.27 6.90
C SER A 262 -15.31 -14.80 6.91
N GLU A 263 -14.29 -15.38 6.29
CA GLU A 263 -14.07 -16.84 6.31
C GLU A 263 -13.85 -17.35 7.74
N VAL A 264 -13.00 -16.68 8.52
CA VAL A 264 -12.76 -17.01 9.92
C VAL A 264 -14.04 -16.85 10.75
N SER A 265 -14.78 -15.77 10.57
CA SER A 265 -16.03 -15.52 11.29
C SER A 265 -17.07 -16.63 11.04
N ALA A 266 -17.18 -17.12 9.80
CA ALA A 266 -18.03 -18.24 9.43
C ALA A 266 -17.59 -19.54 10.13
N LEU A 267 -16.28 -19.83 10.13
CA LEU A 267 -15.73 -21.01 10.82
C LEU A 267 -15.91 -20.95 12.34
N LEU A 268 -15.93 -19.76 12.93
CA LEU A 268 -16.23 -19.55 14.35
C LEU A 268 -17.73 -19.64 14.68
N GLY A 269 -18.60 -19.83 13.69
CA GLY A 269 -20.04 -19.95 13.86
C GLY A 269 -20.75 -18.63 14.20
N ARG A 270 -20.15 -17.49 13.85
CA ARG A 270 -20.78 -16.18 14.05
C ARG A 270 -21.87 -15.94 13.00
N ILE A 271 -22.94 -15.26 13.40
CA ILE A 271 -24.02 -14.89 12.49
C ILE A 271 -23.49 -13.82 11.53
N PRO A 272 -23.56 -14.05 10.20
CA PRO A 272 -23.06 -13.09 9.23
C PRO A 272 -23.92 -11.82 9.19
N SER A 273 -23.26 -10.71 8.85
CA SER A 273 -23.90 -9.43 8.54
C SER A 273 -24.28 -9.34 7.05
N ALA A 274 -24.54 -8.14 6.55
CA ALA A 274 -24.90 -7.91 5.16
C ALA A 274 -23.87 -8.53 4.18
N VAL A 275 -24.36 -9.10 3.09
CA VAL A 275 -23.57 -9.74 2.02
C VAL A 275 -22.67 -10.90 2.50
N GLY A 276 -22.91 -11.41 3.71
CA GLY A 276 -22.14 -12.52 4.28
C GLY A 276 -20.85 -12.12 5.00
N TYR A 277 -20.58 -10.83 5.17
CA TYR A 277 -19.42 -10.36 5.92
C TYR A 277 -19.55 -10.60 7.42
N GLN A 278 -18.43 -10.56 8.11
CA GLN A 278 -18.38 -10.66 9.57
C GLN A 278 -19.12 -9.49 10.25
N PRO A 279 -19.78 -9.73 11.39
CA PRO A 279 -20.43 -8.65 12.15
C PRO A 279 -19.42 -7.64 12.72
N THR A 280 -18.16 -8.01 12.81
CA THR A 280 -17.04 -7.19 13.30
C THR A 280 -16.28 -6.44 12.20
N LEU A 281 -16.79 -6.40 10.97
CA LEU A 281 -16.10 -5.81 9.81
C LEU A 281 -15.56 -4.41 10.10
N ALA A 282 -16.41 -3.51 10.57
CA ALA A 282 -16.01 -2.14 10.88
C ALA A 282 -14.99 -2.05 12.03
N THR A 283 -15.14 -2.89 13.04
CA THR A 283 -14.24 -2.93 14.20
C THR A 283 -12.87 -3.49 13.80
N ASP A 284 -12.83 -4.58 13.03
CA ASP A 284 -11.59 -5.21 12.57
C ASP A 284 -10.80 -4.25 11.68
N MET A 285 -11.48 -3.60 10.73
CA MET A 285 -10.88 -2.61 9.87
C MET A 285 -10.39 -1.39 10.66
N GLY A 286 -11.21 -0.85 11.55
CA GLY A 286 -10.88 0.29 12.39
C GLY A 286 -9.68 0.02 13.30
N ALA A 287 -9.61 -1.14 13.93
CA ALA A 287 -8.51 -1.52 14.81
C ALA A 287 -7.15 -1.54 14.07
N MET A 288 -7.13 -1.94 12.81
CA MET A 288 -5.92 -1.89 11.97
C MET A 288 -5.64 -0.46 11.50
N GLN A 289 -6.64 0.24 10.95
CA GLN A 289 -6.46 1.54 10.33
C GLN A 289 -6.04 2.64 11.32
N GLU A 290 -6.54 2.60 12.54
CA GLU A 290 -6.21 3.59 13.58
C GLU A 290 -4.75 3.47 14.10
N ARG A 291 -4.09 2.35 13.87
CA ARG A 291 -2.65 2.20 14.15
C ARG A 291 -1.78 2.94 13.13
N ILE A 292 -2.31 3.20 11.95
CA ILE A 292 -1.63 3.88 10.84
C ILE A 292 -1.80 5.39 11.04
N THR A 293 -0.80 6.03 11.62
CA THR A 293 -0.86 7.45 11.93
C THR A 293 0.52 8.07 12.12
N SER A 294 0.57 9.39 12.13
CA SER A 294 1.75 10.15 12.55
C SER A 294 1.80 10.27 14.06
N THR A 295 2.97 10.06 14.62
CA THR A 295 3.28 10.32 16.01
C THR A 295 4.32 11.43 16.12
N LYS A 296 4.63 11.86 17.34
CA LYS A 296 5.70 12.85 17.59
C LYS A 296 7.08 12.34 17.20
N ASN A 297 7.26 11.03 17.06
CA ASN A 297 8.54 10.41 16.73
C ASN A 297 8.71 10.17 15.22
N GLY A 298 7.64 9.88 14.49
CA GLY A 298 7.69 9.57 13.07
C GLY A 298 6.29 9.31 12.52
N SER A 299 6.21 8.91 11.26
CA SER A 299 4.93 8.66 10.59
C SER A 299 4.87 7.28 9.94
N ILE A 300 3.66 6.70 9.86
CA ILE A 300 3.34 5.61 8.95
C ILE A 300 2.30 6.15 7.98
N THR A 301 2.64 6.17 6.70
CA THR A 301 1.71 6.47 5.61
C THR A 301 1.42 5.17 4.89
N SER A 302 0.15 4.79 4.77
CA SER A 302 -0.22 3.55 4.11
C SER A 302 -0.72 3.76 2.68
N ILE A 303 -0.31 2.85 1.80
CA ILE A 303 -0.83 2.74 0.44
C ILE A 303 -1.47 1.37 0.34
N GLN A 304 -2.78 1.36 0.20
CA GLN A 304 -3.60 0.16 0.25
C GLN A 304 -4.21 -0.09 -1.13
N ALA A 305 -3.81 -1.18 -1.77
CA ALA A 305 -4.50 -1.62 -2.98
C ALA A 305 -5.91 -2.06 -2.61
N VAL A 306 -6.89 -1.52 -3.31
CA VAL A 306 -8.30 -1.77 -3.07
C VAL A 306 -8.90 -2.50 -4.26
N TYR A 307 -9.40 -3.71 -4.02
CA TYR A 307 -10.25 -4.43 -4.97
C TYR A 307 -11.71 -4.14 -4.65
N VAL A 308 -12.47 -3.80 -5.68
CA VAL A 308 -13.91 -3.55 -5.58
C VAL A 308 -14.66 -4.70 -6.23
N PRO A 309 -15.32 -5.60 -5.45
CA PRO A 309 -16.06 -6.72 -6.01
C PRO A 309 -17.15 -6.26 -6.98
N ALA A 310 -17.17 -6.83 -8.19
CA ALA A 310 -18.13 -6.50 -9.24
C ALA A 310 -18.25 -5.01 -9.58
N ASP A 311 -17.20 -4.23 -9.32
CA ASP A 311 -17.18 -2.77 -9.45
C ASP A 311 -18.27 -2.04 -8.62
N ASP A 312 -18.78 -2.70 -7.58
CA ASP A 312 -19.82 -2.18 -6.68
C ASP A 312 -19.20 -1.46 -5.48
N LEU A 313 -19.12 -0.15 -5.54
CA LEU A 313 -18.64 0.72 -4.46
C LEU A 313 -19.54 0.70 -3.21
N THR A 314 -20.74 0.15 -3.30
CA THR A 314 -21.68 0.03 -2.17
C THR A 314 -21.50 -1.27 -1.39
N ASP A 315 -20.66 -2.18 -1.87
CA ASP A 315 -20.28 -3.38 -1.12
C ASP A 315 -19.68 -2.99 0.24
N PRO A 316 -20.07 -3.65 1.36
CA PRO A 316 -19.64 -3.28 2.70
C PRO A 316 -18.12 -3.22 2.90
N ALA A 317 -17.34 -4.07 2.24
CA ALA A 317 -15.90 -4.11 2.43
C ALA A 317 -15.19 -2.87 1.85
N PRO A 318 -15.34 -2.52 0.55
CA PRO A 318 -14.79 -1.27 0.04
C PRO A 318 -15.40 -0.05 0.72
N ALA A 319 -16.71 -0.01 1.00
CA ALA A 319 -17.35 1.11 1.66
C ALA A 319 -16.74 1.39 3.04
N THR A 320 -16.47 0.35 3.83
CA THR A 320 -15.79 0.49 5.14
C THR A 320 -14.36 0.97 4.97
N THR A 321 -13.63 0.47 3.96
CA THR A 321 -12.26 0.91 3.66
C THR A 321 -12.24 2.38 3.27
N PHE A 322 -13.13 2.83 2.39
CA PHE A 322 -13.20 4.23 1.93
C PHE A 322 -13.41 5.22 3.07
N ALA A 323 -14.13 4.84 4.10
CA ALA A 323 -14.35 5.71 5.27
C ALA A 323 -13.04 6.11 5.96
N HIS A 324 -11.99 5.31 5.84
CA HIS A 324 -10.67 5.55 6.44
C HIS A 324 -9.68 6.26 5.50
N LEU A 325 -9.95 6.32 4.20
CA LEU A 325 -8.99 6.87 3.23
C LEU A 325 -8.94 8.40 3.27
N ASP A 326 -7.72 8.92 3.22
CA ASP A 326 -7.43 10.36 3.15
C ASP A 326 -7.19 10.81 1.70
N ALA A 327 -6.72 9.92 0.85
CA ALA A 327 -6.51 10.17 -0.58
C ALA A 327 -6.77 8.91 -1.40
N THR A 328 -7.03 9.10 -2.69
CA THR A 328 -7.13 8.02 -3.66
C THR A 328 -6.23 8.29 -4.85
N THR A 329 -5.50 7.27 -5.27
CA THR A 329 -4.71 7.26 -6.50
C THR A 329 -5.32 6.24 -7.45
N VAL A 330 -5.85 6.70 -8.57
CA VAL A 330 -6.48 5.85 -9.58
C VAL A 330 -5.55 5.68 -10.76
N LEU A 331 -5.15 4.46 -11.07
CA LEU A 331 -4.37 4.12 -12.26
C LEU A 331 -5.34 3.74 -13.39
N SER A 332 -5.23 4.46 -14.50
CA SER A 332 -6.15 4.35 -15.64
C SER A 332 -5.50 3.60 -16.81
N ARG A 333 -6.22 2.59 -17.31
CA ARG A 333 -5.81 1.88 -18.53
C ARG A 333 -5.80 2.80 -19.75
N ALA A 334 -6.79 3.67 -19.87
CA ALA A 334 -6.87 4.63 -20.98
C ALA A 334 -5.64 5.54 -21.03
N ILE A 335 -5.12 5.95 -19.88
CA ILE A 335 -3.90 6.77 -19.79
C ILE A 335 -2.66 5.94 -20.12
N SER A 336 -2.58 4.70 -19.66
CA SER A 336 -1.46 3.81 -19.99
C SER A 336 -1.40 3.47 -21.50
N GLU A 337 -2.55 3.33 -22.15
CA GLU A 337 -2.65 3.11 -23.60
C GLU A 337 -2.14 4.31 -24.43
N LEU A 338 -2.17 5.52 -23.84
CA LEU A 338 -1.54 6.71 -24.43
C LEU A 338 -0.02 6.77 -24.21
N GLY A 339 0.55 5.78 -23.52
CA GLY A 339 1.98 5.75 -23.17
C GLY A 339 2.35 6.72 -22.05
N ILE A 340 1.38 7.25 -21.30
CA ILE A 340 1.63 8.20 -20.21
C ILE A 340 1.86 7.40 -18.92
N TYR A 341 3.04 7.50 -18.35
CA TYR A 341 3.45 6.87 -17.09
C TYR A 341 4.06 7.89 -16.13
N PRO A 342 3.69 7.86 -14.82
CA PRO A 342 2.73 6.93 -14.22
C PRO A 342 1.32 7.18 -14.75
N ALA A 343 0.55 6.11 -14.95
CA ALA A 343 -0.79 6.17 -15.53
C ALA A 343 -1.86 6.63 -14.51
N VAL A 344 -1.52 7.58 -13.67
CA VAL A 344 -2.41 8.16 -12.66
C VAL A 344 -3.45 9.04 -13.33
N ASP A 345 -4.73 8.75 -13.07
CA ASP A 345 -5.83 9.58 -13.56
C ASP A 345 -5.90 10.89 -12.75
N PRO A 346 -5.66 12.04 -13.39
CA PRO A 346 -5.60 13.33 -12.70
C PRO A 346 -6.97 13.87 -12.29
N LEU A 347 -8.07 13.31 -12.82
CA LEU A 347 -9.44 13.74 -12.54
C LEU A 347 -10.13 12.83 -11.53
N ASP A 348 -9.85 11.52 -11.58
CA ASP A 348 -10.43 10.51 -10.68
C ASP A 348 -9.63 10.34 -9.39
N SER A 349 -8.37 10.77 -9.37
CA SER A 349 -7.54 10.79 -8.16
C SER A 349 -7.81 12.04 -7.34
N ASN A 350 -7.86 11.89 -6.01
CA ASN A 350 -8.15 13.02 -5.13
C ASN A 350 -7.41 12.90 -3.77
N SER A 351 -7.37 14.00 -3.04
CA SER A 351 -6.80 14.05 -1.70
C SER A 351 -7.54 15.08 -0.83
N ARG A 352 -7.81 14.69 0.41
CA ARG A 352 -8.45 15.58 1.40
C ARG A 352 -7.56 16.76 1.80
N ILE A 353 -6.22 16.59 1.74
CA ILE A 353 -5.30 17.65 2.08
C ILE A 353 -5.06 18.66 0.96
N LEU A 354 -5.62 18.46 -0.23
CA LEU A 354 -5.62 19.46 -1.29
C LEU A 354 -6.64 20.58 -0.94
N ASP A 355 -6.28 21.33 0.08
CA ASP A 355 -7.05 22.43 0.65
C ASP A 355 -6.12 23.63 0.84
N PRO A 356 -6.53 24.87 0.51
CA PRO A 356 -5.67 26.06 0.64
C PRO A 356 -5.07 26.24 2.02
N ALA A 357 -5.77 25.80 3.06
CA ALA A 357 -5.29 25.92 4.45
C ALA A 357 -4.11 24.96 4.76
N VAL A 358 -3.93 23.90 3.99
CA VAL A 358 -2.88 22.88 4.18
C VAL A 358 -1.75 23.07 3.17
N VAL A 359 -2.09 23.08 1.87
CA VAL A 359 -1.09 23.12 0.79
C VAL A 359 -0.70 24.56 0.39
N GLY A 360 -1.43 25.55 0.83
CA GLY A 360 -1.29 26.94 0.40
C GLY A 360 -2.10 27.26 -0.86
N GLU A 361 -2.40 28.57 -1.02
CA GLU A 361 -3.23 29.04 -2.13
C GLU A 361 -2.60 28.79 -3.50
N ASP A 362 -1.30 28.96 -3.62
CA ASP A 362 -0.60 28.84 -4.91
C ASP A 362 -0.69 27.39 -5.43
N HIS A 363 -0.35 26.42 -4.63
CA HIS A 363 -0.48 25.00 -4.97
C HIS A 363 -1.92 24.64 -5.32
N TYR A 364 -2.87 25.03 -4.46
CA TYR A 364 -4.29 24.73 -4.66
C TYR A 364 -4.82 25.30 -5.98
N ASN A 365 -4.53 26.59 -6.26
CA ASN A 365 -5.01 27.24 -7.47
C ASN A 365 -4.41 26.65 -8.74
N VAL A 366 -3.12 26.30 -8.73
CA VAL A 366 -2.47 25.60 -9.86
C VAL A 366 -3.10 24.23 -10.10
N ALA A 367 -3.30 23.44 -9.04
CA ALA A 367 -3.94 22.12 -9.14
C ALA A 367 -5.35 22.22 -9.71
N ARG A 368 -6.17 23.16 -9.22
CA ARG A 368 -7.54 23.38 -9.72
C ARG A 368 -7.57 23.85 -11.16
N SER A 369 -6.63 24.71 -11.56
CA SER A 369 -6.50 25.16 -12.95
C SER A 369 -6.15 24.01 -13.90
N VAL A 370 -5.21 23.15 -13.50
CA VAL A 370 -4.84 21.94 -14.25
C VAL A 370 -6.05 21.01 -14.40
N GLN A 371 -6.74 20.72 -13.31
CA GLN A 371 -7.93 19.88 -13.34
C GLN A 371 -9.04 20.48 -14.22
N GLY A 372 -9.26 21.79 -14.14
CA GLY A 372 -10.25 22.50 -14.97
C GLY A 372 -9.98 22.40 -16.47
N ILE A 373 -8.71 22.56 -16.88
CA ILE A 373 -8.28 22.43 -18.27
C ILE A 373 -8.48 20.99 -18.75
N LEU A 374 -8.08 20.00 -17.96
CA LEU A 374 -8.24 18.59 -18.30
C LEU A 374 -9.70 18.16 -18.34
N GLN A 375 -10.53 18.66 -17.43
CA GLN A 375 -11.97 18.39 -17.42
C GLN A 375 -12.66 18.98 -18.66
N LYS A 376 -12.31 20.21 -19.03
CA LYS A 376 -12.83 20.84 -20.26
C LYS A 376 -12.39 20.05 -21.50
N TYR A 377 -11.14 19.61 -21.56
CA TYR A 377 -10.64 18.75 -22.64
C TYR A 377 -11.43 17.44 -22.73
N LYS A 378 -11.67 16.77 -21.59
CA LYS A 378 -12.47 15.53 -21.55
C LYS A 378 -13.87 15.74 -22.14
N SER A 379 -14.51 16.87 -21.83
CA SER A 379 -15.83 17.20 -22.39
C SER A 379 -15.83 17.52 -23.89
N LEU A 380 -14.69 17.95 -24.44
CA LEU A 380 -14.53 18.26 -25.87
C LEU A 380 -14.13 17.04 -26.70
N GLN A 381 -13.66 15.95 -26.09
CA GLN A 381 -13.17 14.77 -26.82
C GLN A 381 -14.20 14.15 -27.75
N ASP A 382 -15.46 14.07 -27.33
CA ASP A 382 -16.56 13.54 -28.15
C ASP A 382 -16.81 14.43 -29.39
N ILE A 383 -16.76 15.74 -29.19
CA ILE A 383 -16.91 16.72 -30.28
C ILE A 383 -15.75 16.58 -31.28
N ILE A 384 -14.53 16.48 -30.77
CA ILE A 384 -13.32 16.30 -31.59
C ILE A 384 -13.39 14.99 -32.41
N ALA A 385 -13.85 13.92 -31.77
CA ALA A 385 -13.96 12.61 -32.43
C ALA A 385 -14.99 12.59 -33.58
N ILE A 386 -16.08 13.35 -33.45
CA ILE A 386 -17.17 13.37 -34.42
C ILE A 386 -16.97 14.44 -35.49
N LEU A 387 -16.59 15.64 -35.09
CA LEU A 387 -16.56 16.83 -35.96
C LEU A 387 -15.15 17.28 -36.33
N GLY A 388 -14.13 16.81 -35.62
CA GLY A 388 -12.73 17.22 -35.80
C GLY A 388 -12.38 18.49 -35.01
N MET A 389 -11.09 18.81 -34.99
CA MET A 389 -10.55 19.98 -34.27
C MET A 389 -10.95 21.31 -34.89
N ASP A 390 -11.23 21.34 -36.19
CA ASP A 390 -11.48 22.57 -36.93
C ASP A 390 -12.82 23.24 -36.57
N GLU A 391 -13.77 22.47 -36.09
CA GLU A 391 -15.08 22.94 -35.63
C GLU A 391 -15.05 23.58 -34.22
N LEU A 392 -13.94 23.48 -33.50
CA LEU A 392 -13.80 24.11 -32.19
C LEU A 392 -13.57 25.63 -32.31
N SER A 393 -14.03 26.36 -31.31
CA SER A 393 -13.64 27.77 -31.13
C SER A 393 -12.13 27.90 -30.90
N GLU A 394 -11.56 29.06 -31.23
CA GLU A 394 -10.13 29.30 -30.99
C GLU A 394 -9.75 29.16 -29.51
N GLU A 395 -10.66 29.54 -28.60
CA GLU A 395 -10.48 29.33 -27.15
C GLU A 395 -10.42 27.84 -26.80
N ASP A 396 -11.29 27.03 -27.38
CA ASP A 396 -11.32 25.58 -27.13
C ASP A 396 -10.12 24.89 -27.76
N LYS A 397 -9.67 25.30 -28.94
CA LYS A 397 -8.42 24.81 -29.56
C LYS A 397 -7.21 25.07 -28.68
N LEU A 398 -7.13 26.26 -28.09
CA LEU A 398 -6.06 26.62 -27.16
C LEU A 398 -6.13 25.74 -25.89
N THR A 399 -7.32 25.56 -25.34
CA THR A 399 -7.55 24.68 -24.17
C THR A 399 -7.12 23.26 -24.46
N VAL A 400 -7.51 22.69 -25.61
CA VAL A 400 -7.12 21.34 -26.03
C VAL A 400 -5.58 21.22 -26.17
N THR A 401 -4.94 22.20 -26.79
CA THR A 401 -3.49 22.22 -26.97
C THR A 401 -2.77 22.24 -25.64
N ARG A 402 -3.18 23.08 -24.71
CA ARG A 402 -2.62 23.11 -23.33
C ARG A 402 -2.91 21.83 -22.56
N ALA A 403 -4.13 21.29 -22.66
CA ALA A 403 -4.50 20.04 -22.01
C ALA A 403 -3.62 18.87 -22.44
N ARG A 404 -3.31 18.74 -23.73
CA ARG A 404 -2.42 17.71 -24.27
C ARG A 404 -1.00 17.86 -23.75
N LYS A 405 -0.50 19.09 -23.69
CA LYS A 405 0.82 19.37 -23.07
C LYS A 405 0.83 19.01 -21.59
N ILE A 406 -0.20 19.36 -20.84
CA ILE A 406 -0.36 19.03 -19.42
C ILE A 406 -0.37 17.50 -19.23
N GLN A 407 -1.16 16.76 -20.02
CA GLN A 407 -1.20 15.30 -19.94
C GLN A 407 0.19 14.69 -20.15
N ARG A 408 0.92 15.16 -21.16
CA ARG A 408 2.27 14.70 -21.41
C ARG A 408 3.24 15.10 -20.32
N PHE A 409 3.09 16.29 -19.75
CA PHE A 409 3.94 16.80 -18.69
C PHE A 409 3.68 16.12 -17.34
N LEU A 410 2.52 15.52 -17.14
CA LEU A 410 2.24 14.65 -15.98
C LEU A 410 3.01 13.33 -16.04
N SER A 411 3.48 12.93 -17.20
CA SER A 411 4.40 11.79 -17.33
C SER A 411 5.77 12.11 -16.74
N GLN A 412 6.45 11.09 -16.24
CA GLN A 412 7.73 11.23 -15.57
C GLN A 412 8.53 9.94 -15.67
N PRO A 413 9.83 9.97 -16.01
CA PRO A 413 10.66 8.79 -15.95
C PRO A 413 10.95 8.40 -14.51
N PHE A 414 10.89 7.11 -14.21
CA PHE A 414 11.16 6.55 -12.89
C PHE A 414 12.53 5.88 -12.84
N ASP A 415 13.23 6.02 -11.72
CA ASP A 415 14.53 5.38 -11.48
C ASP A 415 14.42 3.85 -11.57
N VAL A 416 13.38 3.28 -10.96
CA VAL A 416 13.16 1.83 -10.95
C VAL A 416 12.81 1.27 -12.33
N ALA A 417 12.35 2.11 -13.25
CA ALA A 417 12.06 1.72 -14.64
C ALA A 417 13.26 1.83 -15.58
N LYS A 418 14.40 2.35 -15.13
CA LYS A 418 15.62 2.53 -15.94
C LYS A 418 16.06 1.24 -16.61
N VAL A 419 15.94 0.11 -15.95
CA VAL A 419 16.29 -1.22 -16.48
C VAL A 419 15.50 -1.53 -17.76
N PHE A 420 14.25 -1.09 -17.84
CA PHE A 420 13.35 -1.35 -18.98
C PHE A 420 13.38 -0.23 -20.01
N THR A 421 13.54 1.02 -19.59
CA THR A 421 13.43 2.20 -20.46
C THR A 421 14.76 2.71 -20.97
N GLY A 422 15.86 2.38 -20.29
CA GLY A 422 17.18 2.92 -20.56
C GLY A 422 17.35 4.41 -20.22
N SER A 423 16.32 5.04 -19.66
CA SER A 423 16.33 6.45 -19.27
C SER A 423 16.51 6.59 -17.76
N ASP A 424 17.30 7.58 -17.36
CA ASP A 424 17.43 7.93 -15.94
C ASP A 424 16.12 8.48 -15.41
N GLY A 425 15.76 8.08 -14.19
CA GLY A 425 14.61 8.61 -13.48
C GLY A 425 14.86 10.03 -12.98
N VAL A 426 13.78 10.77 -12.78
CA VAL A 426 13.84 12.14 -12.26
C VAL A 426 12.83 12.29 -11.12
N GLN A 427 13.32 12.64 -9.94
CA GLN A 427 12.50 13.16 -8.86
C GLN A 427 12.31 14.66 -9.04
N VAL A 428 11.10 15.15 -8.91
CA VAL A 428 10.80 16.57 -9.06
C VAL A 428 10.37 17.15 -7.70
N PRO A 429 11.09 18.14 -7.16
CA PRO A 429 10.67 18.84 -5.95
C PRO A 429 9.28 19.45 -6.11
N LEU A 430 8.48 19.47 -5.04
CA LEU A 430 7.13 20.01 -5.08
C LEU A 430 7.06 21.45 -5.58
N GLU A 431 7.99 22.30 -5.14
CA GLU A 431 8.07 23.71 -5.56
C GLU A 431 8.29 23.84 -7.07
N ASP A 432 9.16 23.00 -7.64
CA ASP A 432 9.43 22.99 -9.08
C ASP A 432 8.22 22.49 -9.87
N THR A 433 7.50 21.52 -9.33
CA THR A 433 6.25 21.02 -9.92
C THR A 433 5.21 22.13 -9.98
N ILE A 434 4.96 22.83 -8.86
CA ILE A 434 3.98 23.92 -8.80
C ILE A 434 4.37 25.04 -9.77
N LYS A 435 5.62 25.48 -9.74
CA LYS A 435 6.14 26.53 -10.62
C LYS A 435 6.02 26.18 -12.09
N SER A 436 6.39 24.95 -12.44
CA SER A 436 6.34 24.47 -13.82
C SER A 436 4.92 24.42 -14.38
N PHE A 437 4.00 23.83 -13.63
CA PHE A 437 2.58 23.76 -14.06
C PHE A 437 1.90 25.12 -14.06
N LYS A 438 2.25 26.02 -13.14
CA LYS A 438 1.76 27.40 -13.12
C LYS A 438 2.10 28.13 -14.42
N ALA A 439 3.33 28.01 -14.87
CA ALA A 439 3.81 28.61 -16.12
C ALA A 439 3.14 28.00 -17.35
N VAL A 440 2.92 26.68 -17.38
CA VAL A 440 2.23 26.01 -18.49
C VAL A 440 0.77 26.44 -18.57
N VAL A 441 0.08 26.51 -17.45
CA VAL A 441 -1.33 26.97 -17.37
C VAL A 441 -1.45 28.44 -17.79
N ALA A 442 -0.49 29.27 -17.42
CA ALA A 442 -0.44 30.68 -17.81
C ALA A 442 -0.16 30.91 -19.33
N GLY A 443 0.24 29.85 -20.04
CA GLY A 443 0.51 29.91 -21.46
C GLY A 443 1.92 30.36 -21.85
N GLU A 444 2.84 30.46 -20.90
CA GLU A 444 4.22 30.88 -21.16
C GLU A 444 4.95 29.98 -22.17
N TYR A 445 4.51 28.72 -22.27
CA TYR A 445 5.12 27.69 -23.12
C TYR A 445 4.19 27.18 -24.23
N ASP A 446 3.19 27.97 -24.62
CA ASP A 446 2.27 27.60 -25.70
C ASP A 446 2.99 27.41 -27.03
N HIS A 447 4.12 28.08 -27.23
CA HIS A 447 4.95 28.00 -28.44
C HIS A 447 5.80 26.73 -28.55
N LEU A 448 5.96 25.96 -27.46
CA LEU A 448 6.75 24.74 -27.47
C LEU A 448 5.95 23.54 -27.99
N PRO A 449 6.60 22.59 -28.70
CA PRO A 449 5.93 21.41 -29.19
C PRO A 449 5.48 20.47 -28.07
N GLU A 450 4.35 19.79 -28.24
CA GLU A 450 3.77 18.84 -27.29
C GLU A 450 4.76 17.73 -26.89
N ALA A 451 5.56 17.24 -27.85
CA ALA A 451 6.53 16.17 -27.62
C ALA A 451 7.63 16.55 -26.60
N ALA A 452 7.90 17.84 -26.42
CA ALA A 452 8.90 18.30 -25.45
C ALA A 452 8.47 18.07 -23.99
N PHE A 453 7.17 17.96 -23.73
CA PHE A 453 6.61 17.77 -22.39
C PHE A 453 6.54 16.30 -21.96
N TYR A 454 6.87 15.38 -22.87
CA TYR A 454 6.73 13.95 -22.61
C TYR A 454 7.95 13.37 -21.90
N MET A 455 7.72 12.63 -20.78
CA MET A 455 8.74 11.92 -19.99
C MET A 455 9.94 12.82 -19.64
N VAL A 456 9.64 13.89 -18.93
CA VAL A 456 10.62 14.86 -18.43
C VAL A 456 10.32 15.20 -16.96
N GLY A 457 11.27 15.78 -16.26
CA GLY A 457 11.11 16.29 -14.90
C GLY A 457 10.45 17.67 -14.87
N GLY A 458 11.22 18.70 -14.60
CA GLY A 458 10.74 20.09 -14.54
C GLY A 458 10.73 20.80 -15.88
N ILE A 459 10.31 22.07 -15.86
CA ILE A 459 10.17 22.89 -17.07
C ILE A 459 11.50 23.15 -17.80
N GLU A 460 12.62 23.16 -17.09
CA GLU A 460 13.93 23.35 -17.72
C GLU A 460 14.31 22.18 -18.65
N GLU A 461 13.90 20.97 -18.28
CA GLU A 461 14.06 19.79 -19.15
C GLU A 461 13.16 19.87 -20.39
N VAL A 462 11.95 20.42 -20.25
CA VAL A 462 11.06 20.70 -21.40
C VAL A 462 11.75 21.62 -22.39
N LYS A 463 12.33 22.71 -21.93
CA LYS A 463 13.07 23.67 -22.78
C LYS A 463 14.24 23.02 -23.48
N ALA A 464 15.07 22.27 -22.73
CA ALA A 464 16.21 21.56 -23.28
C ALA A 464 15.80 20.52 -24.33
N LYS A 465 14.72 19.80 -24.08
CA LYS A 465 14.17 18.82 -25.03
C LYS A 465 13.59 19.48 -26.28
N ALA A 466 12.91 20.62 -26.13
CA ALA A 466 12.40 21.40 -27.26
C ALA A 466 13.54 21.88 -28.18
N GLN A 467 14.65 22.33 -27.59
CA GLN A 467 15.83 22.73 -28.37
C GLN A 467 16.45 21.57 -29.15
N ARG A 468 16.55 20.38 -28.50
CA ARG A 468 17.05 19.16 -29.20
C ARG A 468 16.14 18.77 -30.35
N LEU A 469 14.83 18.73 -30.14
CA LEU A 469 13.85 18.42 -31.18
C LEU A 469 13.92 19.40 -32.38
N ALA A 470 14.17 20.69 -32.11
CA ALA A 470 14.34 21.69 -33.15
C ALA A 470 15.65 21.50 -33.93
N ALA A 471 16.75 21.10 -33.27
CA ALA A 471 18.02 20.80 -33.90
C ALA A 471 17.98 19.53 -34.74
N ASP A 472 17.25 18.49 -34.30
CA ASP A 472 17.10 17.24 -35.05
C ASP A 472 16.18 17.38 -36.27
N ALA A 473 15.32 18.40 -36.30
CA ALA A 473 14.43 18.72 -37.43
C ALA A 473 15.03 19.66 -38.47
N ALA A 474 16.17 20.28 -38.17
CA ALA A 474 16.90 21.20 -39.04
C ALA A 474 18.01 20.49 -39.86
#